data_57c53f74f59dbdecf47c3cfce5276507
#
_entry.id   57c53f74f59dbdecf47c3cfce5276507
#
_cell.length_a   1.000
_cell.length_b   1.000
_cell.length_c   1.000
_cell.angle_alpha   90.00
_cell.angle_beta   90.00
_cell.angle_gamma   90.00
#
_symmetry.space_group_name_H-M   'P 1'
#
loop_
_entity.id
_entity.type
_entity.pdbx_description
1 polymer ?
#
loop_
_entity_poly.entity_id
_entity_poly.type
_entity_poly.pdbx_seq_one_letter_code
_entity_poly.pdbx_strand_id
1 'polypeptide(L)'
;MAIQWPTWSAIAPTLVLGLTALLLFVVDSISPDSTNRGLLSGIATVGSLVALGITGWFLSAGTGNETITLYNGALVVDTMSLFFVLIFTSVTALVSVASYDYLRDHAYQAEYYALVVLAATGMTLMASANSLAVVFVSLELASLPSYALVAILKKNRGSVEAGLKYFLIGALSSAIFAYGISLVYGVTGSLRLPQVASALAGSGWESVSGVLGVGVLMVLGGFAFKTASVPFHFWAPEAYEGAPAPVSAFLSSASKAAGFALAFRVFVEGFPLGAAASAGIDWALLFQILAVATMVLGNFAAATQEKVKRMLAYSSIGHAGYVLIGLAALSAEASTNGDVMGAAMAHLLVYGFMNTGAFLFVAMAENWGVGRRF
;
A
#
# COMPACT_ATOMS: atom_id res chain seq x y z
N MET A 1 -14.37 -11.89 35.45
CA MET A 1 -13.32 -12.52 34.62
C MET A 1 -13.23 -11.73 33.32
N ALA A 2 -12.17 -10.97 33.11
CA ALA A 2 -11.94 -10.35 31.82
C ALA A 2 -11.64 -11.48 30.82
N ILE A 3 -12.37 -11.52 29.71
CA ILE A 3 -12.12 -12.48 28.63
C ILE A 3 -10.74 -12.14 28.07
N GLN A 4 -9.75 -12.99 28.33
CA GLN A 4 -8.44 -12.86 27.70
C GLN A 4 -8.59 -13.37 26.24
N TRP A 5 -8.66 -12.43 25.31
CA TRP A 5 -8.67 -12.75 23.89
C TRP A 5 -7.33 -13.37 23.48
N PRO A 6 -7.31 -14.42 22.66
CA PRO A 6 -6.06 -14.96 22.15
C PRO A 6 -5.31 -13.90 21.33
N THR A 7 -3.98 -13.91 21.39
CA THR A 7 -3.14 -12.87 20.76
C THR A 7 -3.39 -12.71 19.27
N TRP A 8 -3.72 -13.79 18.55
CA TRP A 8 -4.07 -13.74 17.13
C TRP A 8 -5.31 -12.88 16.82
N SER A 9 -6.18 -12.61 17.82
CA SER A 9 -7.33 -11.73 17.62
C SER A 9 -6.93 -10.29 17.28
N ALA A 10 -5.69 -9.89 17.55
CA ALA A 10 -5.19 -8.57 17.19
C ALA A 10 -5.18 -8.32 15.66
N ILE A 11 -5.14 -9.39 14.84
CA ILE A 11 -5.26 -9.28 13.38
C ILE A 11 -6.70 -9.53 12.88
N ALA A 12 -7.71 -9.44 13.75
CA ALA A 12 -9.10 -9.67 13.36
C ALA A 12 -9.57 -8.83 12.16
N PRO A 13 -9.22 -7.54 12.00
CA PRO A 13 -9.57 -6.79 10.79
C PRO A 13 -9.04 -7.44 9.50
N THR A 14 -7.81 -7.92 9.52
CA THR A 14 -7.18 -8.64 8.39
C THR A 14 -7.90 -9.96 8.09
N LEU A 15 -8.24 -10.72 9.14
CA LEU A 15 -8.96 -11.99 8.99
C LEU A 15 -10.37 -11.77 8.42
N VAL A 16 -11.07 -10.75 8.85
CA VAL A 16 -12.40 -10.38 8.32
C VAL A 16 -12.30 -10.07 6.83
N LEU A 17 -11.34 -9.27 6.39
CA LEU A 17 -11.14 -8.99 4.97
C LEU A 17 -10.78 -10.25 4.20
N GLY A 18 -9.86 -11.07 4.68
CA GLY A 18 -9.47 -12.33 4.04
C GLY A 18 -10.64 -13.29 3.89
N LEU A 19 -11.46 -13.45 4.93
CA LEU A 19 -12.68 -14.26 4.87
C LEU A 19 -13.73 -13.68 3.92
N THR A 20 -13.86 -12.35 3.87
CA THR A 20 -14.75 -11.67 2.92
C THR A 20 -14.31 -11.91 1.47
N ALA A 21 -13.01 -11.83 1.19
CA ALA A 21 -12.47 -12.13 -0.14
C ALA A 21 -12.71 -13.60 -0.51
N LEU A 22 -12.47 -14.53 0.42
CA LEU A 22 -12.73 -15.96 0.21
C LEU A 22 -14.22 -16.22 -0.05
N LEU A 23 -15.13 -15.58 0.71
CA LEU A 23 -16.56 -15.71 0.49
C LEU A 23 -16.97 -15.24 -0.91
N LEU A 24 -16.40 -14.13 -1.38
CA LEU A 24 -16.65 -13.61 -2.73
C LEU A 24 -16.14 -14.59 -3.81
N PHE A 25 -14.97 -15.20 -3.63
CA PHE A 25 -14.49 -16.26 -4.52
C PHE A 25 -15.36 -17.50 -4.52
N VAL A 26 -15.92 -17.88 -3.36
CA VAL A 26 -16.87 -19.00 -3.28
C VAL A 26 -18.16 -18.67 -4.03
N VAL A 27 -18.69 -17.46 -3.88
CA VAL A 27 -19.87 -16.98 -4.63
C VAL A 27 -19.61 -17.02 -6.13
N ASP A 28 -18.44 -16.56 -6.56
CA ASP A 28 -18.00 -16.61 -7.95
C ASP A 28 -17.90 -18.04 -8.48
N SER A 29 -17.33 -18.95 -7.72
CA SER A 29 -17.19 -20.37 -8.09
C SER A 29 -18.55 -21.09 -8.23
N ILE A 30 -19.56 -20.70 -7.45
CA ILE A 30 -20.91 -21.27 -7.51
C ILE A 30 -21.73 -20.67 -8.67
N SER A 31 -21.54 -19.37 -8.92
CA SER A 31 -22.29 -18.61 -9.93
C SER A 31 -21.35 -17.66 -10.69
N PRO A 32 -20.53 -18.17 -11.64
CA PRO A 32 -19.49 -17.37 -12.32
C PRO A 32 -20.04 -16.15 -13.08
N ASP A 33 -21.27 -16.23 -13.56
CA ASP A 33 -21.94 -15.15 -14.27
C ASP A 33 -22.86 -14.31 -13.36
N SER A 34 -22.64 -14.36 -12.04
CA SER A 34 -23.47 -13.63 -11.09
C SER A 34 -23.40 -12.13 -11.34
N THR A 35 -24.54 -11.55 -11.69
CA THR A 35 -24.76 -10.11 -11.84
C THR A 35 -25.53 -9.52 -10.66
N ASN A 36 -25.65 -10.24 -9.55
CA ASN A 36 -26.33 -9.76 -8.36
C ASN A 36 -25.47 -8.71 -7.62
N ARG A 37 -25.45 -7.50 -8.18
CA ARG A 37 -24.69 -6.35 -7.68
C ARG A 37 -24.92 -6.07 -6.20
N GLY A 38 -26.18 -6.18 -5.76
CA GLY A 38 -26.55 -5.90 -4.37
C GLY A 38 -25.89 -6.86 -3.40
N LEU A 39 -25.84 -8.15 -3.76
CA LEU A 39 -25.17 -9.17 -2.95
C LEU A 39 -23.66 -8.97 -2.94
N LEU A 40 -23.03 -8.84 -4.11
CA LEU A 40 -21.58 -8.77 -4.22
C LEU A 40 -20.99 -7.49 -3.59
N SER A 41 -21.56 -6.32 -3.93
CA SER A 41 -21.19 -5.05 -3.31
C SER A 41 -21.49 -5.04 -1.82
N GLY A 42 -22.64 -5.64 -1.41
CA GLY A 42 -23.05 -5.76 -0.02
C GLY A 42 -22.06 -6.58 0.80
N ILE A 43 -21.63 -7.76 0.32
CA ILE A 43 -20.62 -8.59 0.99
C ILE A 43 -19.31 -7.81 1.16
N ALA A 44 -18.79 -7.21 0.09
CA ALA A 44 -17.54 -6.46 0.12
C ALA A 44 -17.62 -5.24 1.07
N THR A 45 -18.71 -4.48 0.99
CA THR A 45 -18.94 -3.29 1.82
C THR A 45 -19.08 -3.66 3.30
N VAL A 46 -19.94 -4.64 3.62
CA VAL A 46 -20.19 -5.06 5.01
C VAL A 46 -18.91 -5.64 5.61
N GLY A 47 -18.18 -6.50 4.89
CA GLY A 47 -16.91 -7.04 5.35
C GLY A 47 -15.89 -5.94 5.65
N SER A 48 -15.78 -4.94 4.77
CA SER A 48 -14.88 -3.79 4.96
C SER A 48 -15.32 -2.91 6.14
N LEU A 49 -16.62 -2.66 6.31
CA LEU A 49 -17.15 -1.89 7.45
C LEU A 49 -17.00 -2.62 8.78
N VAL A 50 -17.16 -3.95 8.81
CA VAL A 50 -16.90 -4.75 10.01
C VAL A 50 -15.42 -4.68 10.38
N ALA A 51 -14.50 -4.83 9.41
CA ALA A 51 -13.08 -4.66 9.65
C ALA A 51 -12.74 -3.25 10.15
N LEU A 52 -13.35 -2.21 9.57
CA LEU A 52 -13.21 -0.82 9.99
C LEU A 52 -13.72 -0.62 11.44
N GLY A 53 -14.88 -1.17 11.76
CA GLY A 53 -15.47 -1.08 13.11
C GLY A 53 -14.59 -1.75 14.17
N ILE A 54 -14.03 -2.94 13.87
CA ILE A 54 -13.09 -3.62 14.77
C ILE A 54 -11.81 -2.78 14.92
N THR A 55 -11.29 -2.20 13.84
CA THR A 55 -10.10 -1.34 13.88
C THR A 55 -10.34 -0.10 14.75
N GLY A 56 -11.48 0.57 14.55
CA GLY A 56 -11.88 1.72 15.38
C GLY A 56 -12.04 1.36 16.85
N TRP A 57 -12.62 0.19 17.13
CA TRP A 57 -12.72 -0.32 18.49
C TRP A 57 -11.34 -0.60 19.10
N PHE A 58 -10.43 -1.25 18.37
CA PHE A 58 -9.07 -1.49 18.84
C PHE A 58 -8.33 -0.20 19.16
N LEU A 59 -8.40 0.80 18.28
CA LEU A 59 -7.78 2.12 18.52
C LEU A 59 -8.38 2.80 19.75
N SER A 60 -9.70 2.76 19.93
CA SER A 60 -10.38 3.39 21.09
C SER A 60 -10.11 2.64 22.41
N ALA A 61 -9.90 1.34 22.34
CA ALA A 61 -9.57 0.50 23.49
C ALA A 61 -8.07 0.53 23.86
N GLY A 62 -7.24 1.25 23.09
CA GLY A 62 -5.79 1.31 23.29
C GLY A 62 -5.06 0.04 22.87
N THR A 63 -5.71 -0.83 22.07
CA THR A 63 -5.03 -1.99 21.48
C THR A 63 -3.90 -1.48 20.58
N GLY A 64 -2.68 -1.99 20.80
CA GLY A 64 -1.50 -1.53 20.04
C GLY A 64 -0.73 -0.38 20.69
N ASN A 65 -1.17 0.16 21.84
CA ASN A 65 -0.34 1.05 22.65
C ASN A 65 0.93 0.31 23.13
N GLU A 66 0.79 -0.98 23.41
CA GLU A 66 1.90 -1.91 23.53
C GLU A 66 1.96 -2.77 22.27
N THR A 67 3.17 -2.97 21.72
CA THR A 67 3.34 -3.77 20.51
C THR A 67 2.99 -5.23 20.75
N ILE A 68 2.00 -5.74 20.04
CA ILE A 68 1.59 -7.14 20.08
C ILE A 68 2.34 -7.89 18.98
N THR A 69 3.20 -8.82 19.38
CA THR A 69 3.97 -9.65 18.43
C THR A 69 3.26 -10.98 18.16
N LEU A 70 3.23 -11.37 16.89
CA LEU A 70 2.56 -12.58 16.41
C LEU A 70 3.52 -13.42 15.55
N TYR A 71 3.26 -14.74 15.51
CA TYR A 71 3.99 -15.67 14.65
C TYR A 71 5.51 -15.54 14.82
N ASN A 72 5.98 -15.68 16.06
CA ASN A 72 7.39 -15.52 16.42
C ASN A 72 7.99 -14.17 16.00
N GLY A 73 7.20 -13.08 16.04
CA GLY A 73 7.64 -11.74 15.67
C GLY A 73 7.69 -11.46 14.17
N ALA A 74 7.07 -12.29 13.34
CA ALA A 74 6.95 -12.05 11.91
C ALA A 74 5.92 -10.94 11.59
N LEU A 75 4.90 -10.81 12.45
CA LEU A 75 3.89 -9.74 12.41
C LEU A 75 3.89 -8.98 13.72
N VAL A 76 3.53 -7.71 13.65
CA VAL A 76 3.27 -6.84 14.81
C VAL A 76 1.96 -6.09 14.63
N VAL A 77 1.25 -5.90 15.73
CA VAL A 77 0.10 -5.00 15.78
C VAL A 77 0.41 -3.92 16.82
N ASP A 78 0.44 -2.69 16.33
CA ASP A 78 0.69 -1.48 17.10
C ASP A 78 -0.21 -0.34 16.58
N THR A 79 -0.15 0.81 17.21
CA THR A 79 -0.96 1.98 16.84
C THR A 79 -0.72 2.39 15.38
N MET A 80 0.51 2.28 14.87
CA MET A 80 0.83 2.59 13.47
C MET A 80 0.10 1.63 12.52
N SER A 81 0.20 0.32 12.74
CA SER A 81 -0.47 -0.67 11.91
C SER A 81 -1.99 -0.50 11.91
N LEU A 82 -2.60 -0.28 13.08
CA LEU A 82 -4.04 -0.06 13.21
C LEU A 82 -4.49 1.23 12.50
N PHE A 83 -3.70 2.29 12.57
CA PHE A 83 -3.97 3.53 11.84
C PHE A 83 -4.00 3.31 10.33
N PHE A 84 -3.04 2.58 9.78
CA PHE A 84 -3.04 2.25 8.36
C PHE A 84 -4.18 1.31 7.98
N VAL A 85 -4.52 0.33 8.81
CA VAL A 85 -5.68 -0.56 8.61
C VAL A 85 -6.98 0.26 8.55
N LEU A 86 -7.12 1.32 9.36
CA LEU A 86 -8.26 2.23 9.30
C LEU A 86 -8.36 2.91 7.92
N ILE A 87 -7.24 3.36 7.35
CA ILE A 87 -7.21 3.95 6.00
C ILE A 87 -7.66 2.90 4.97
N PHE A 88 -7.08 1.70 5.01
CA PHE A 88 -7.36 0.68 4.00
C PHE A 88 -8.81 0.21 4.02
N THR A 89 -9.35 -0.05 5.21
CA THR A 89 -10.72 -0.54 5.36
C THR A 89 -11.76 0.53 4.99
N SER A 90 -11.52 1.79 5.36
CA SER A 90 -12.42 2.91 4.98
C SER A 90 -12.43 3.15 3.47
N VAL A 91 -11.27 3.18 2.82
CA VAL A 91 -11.17 3.35 1.36
C VAL A 91 -11.80 2.15 0.64
N THR A 92 -11.55 0.92 1.12
CA THR A 92 -12.14 -0.29 0.52
C THR A 92 -13.66 -0.27 0.61
N ALA A 93 -14.23 0.16 1.74
CA ALA A 93 -15.68 0.31 1.89
C ALA A 93 -16.25 1.35 0.90
N LEU A 94 -15.64 2.53 0.80
CA LEU A 94 -16.07 3.58 -0.12
C LEU A 94 -16.01 3.13 -1.59
N VAL A 95 -14.91 2.49 -1.98
CA VAL A 95 -14.74 1.95 -3.34
C VAL A 95 -15.76 0.85 -3.63
N SER A 96 -16.02 -0.04 -2.67
CA SER A 96 -17.03 -1.11 -2.83
C SER A 96 -18.43 -0.57 -3.05
N VAL A 97 -18.83 0.47 -2.29
CA VAL A 97 -20.13 1.15 -2.48
C VAL A 97 -20.19 1.83 -3.84
N ALA A 98 -19.17 2.61 -4.21
CA ALA A 98 -19.17 3.35 -5.47
C ALA A 98 -19.15 2.43 -6.71
N SER A 99 -18.56 1.26 -6.59
CA SER A 99 -18.49 0.27 -7.66
C SER A 99 -19.85 -0.38 -7.97
N TYR A 100 -20.83 -0.27 -7.07
CA TYR A 100 -22.19 -0.81 -7.28
C TYR A 100 -22.86 -0.26 -8.55
N ASP A 101 -22.78 1.03 -8.77
CA ASP A 101 -23.34 1.66 -9.97
C ASP A 101 -22.37 1.62 -11.15
N TYR A 102 -21.07 1.77 -10.90
CA TYR A 102 -20.04 1.79 -11.93
C TYR A 102 -19.97 0.47 -12.72
N LEU A 103 -20.13 -0.66 -12.03
CA LEU A 103 -20.05 -2.00 -12.63
C LEU A 103 -21.40 -2.51 -13.18
N ARG A 104 -22.39 -1.65 -13.30
CA ARG A 104 -23.77 -2.02 -13.64
C ARG A 104 -23.89 -2.95 -14.84
N ASP A 105 -23.16 -2.67 -15.90
CA ASP A 105 -23.24 -3.37 -17.17
C ASP A 105 -21.98 -4.19 -17.46
N HIS A 106 -21.15 -4.44 -16.42
CA HIS A 106 -19.92 -5.20 -16.56
C HIS A 106 -20.09 -6.65 -16.11
N ALA A 107 -19.46 -7.57 -16.86
CA ALA A 107 -19.23 -8.93 -16.42
C ALA A 107 -18.12 -8.97 -15.34
N TYR A 108 -17.91 -10.12 -14.71
CA TYR A 108 -16.82 -10.33 -13.74
C TYR A 108 -16.91 -9.48 -12.46
N GLN A 109 -18.14 -9.25 -12.00
CA GLN A 109 -18.36 -8.42 -10.80
C GLN A 109 -17.87 -9.11 -9.51
N ALA A 110 -18.06 -10.43 -9.41
CA ALA A 110 -17.62 -11.19 -8.24
C ALA A 110 -16.09 -11.18 -8.12
N GLU A 111 -15.38 -11.42 -9.22
CA GLU A 111 -13.91 -11.31 -9.29
C GLU A 111 -13.43 -9.91 -8.93
N TYR A 112 -14.12 -8.87 -9.41
CA TYR A 112 -13.76 -7.49 -9.09
C TYR A 112 -13.76 -7.25 -7.57
N TYR A 113 -14.89 -7.55 -6.90
CA TYR A 113 -15.00 -7.33 -5.45
C TYR A 113 -14.04 -8.23 -4.67
N ALA A 114 -13.88 -9.49 -5.08
CA ALA A 114 -12.93 -10.41 -4.47
C ALA A 114 -11.50 -9.88 -4.56
N LEU A 115 -11.08 -9.38 -5.72
CA LEU A 115 -9.75 -8.82 -5.93
C LEU A 115 -9.52 -7.53 -5.14
N VAL A 116 -10.52 -6.64 -5.04
CA VAL A 116 -10.43 -5.43 -4.22
C VAL A 116 -10.20 -5.77 -2.75
N VAL A 117 -11.02 -6.68 -2.19
CA VAL A 117 -10.92 -7.06 -0.78
C VAL A 117 -9.65 -7.88 -0.50
N LEU A 118 -9.22 -8.73 -1.46
CA LEU A 118 -7.98 -9.49 -1.36
C LEU A 118 -6.75 -8.55 -1.36
N ALA A 119 -6.74 -7.53 -2.24
CA ALA A 119 -5.70 -6.52 -2.22
C ALA A 119 -5.67 -5.75 -0.88
N ALA A 120 -6.84 -5.37 -0.35
CA ALA A 120 -6.94 -4.73 0.96
C ALA A 120 -6.42 -5.64 2.10
N THR A 121 -6.67 -6.95 2.04
CA THR A 121 -6.09 -7.93 2.98
C THR A 121 -4.57 -7.90 2.92
N GLY A 122 -3.98 -7.90 1.71
CA GLY A 122 -2.54 -7.73 1.52
C GLY A 122 -2.02 -6.43 2.16
N MET A 123 -2.74 -5.30 1.97
CA MET A 123 -2.35 -4.01 2.54
C MET A 123 -2.37 -4.02 4.07
N THR A 124 -3.34 -4.68 4.71
CA THR A 124 -3.36 -4.80 6.19
C THR A 124 -2.19 -5.62 6.71
N LEU A 125 -1.79 -6.67 6.00
CA LEU A 125 -0.58 -7.44 6.33
C LEU A 125 0.69 -6.61 6.12
N MET A 126 0.73 -5.73 5.08
CA MET A 126 1.84 -4.80 4.87
C MET A 126 2.06 -3.89 6.09
N ALA A 127 0.99 -3.34 6.66
CA ALA A 127 1.07 -2.47 7.83
C ALA A 127 1.60 -3.20 9.09
N SER A 128 1.36 -4.50 9.18
CA SER A 128 1.75 -5.33 10.33
C SER A 128 3.04 -6.14 10.09
N ALA A 129 3.68 -6.02 8.92
CA ALA A 129 4.86 -6.80 8.57
C ALA A 129 6.07 -6.42 9.42
N ASN A 130 6.69 -7.39 10.09
CA ASN A 130 7.90 -7.23 10.90
C ASN A 130 9.05 -8.14 10.45
N SER A 131 8.93 -8.65 9.24
CA SER A 131 9.95 -9.48 8.58
C SER A 131 9.96 -9.15 7.10
N LEU A 132 11.15 -9.07 6.49
CA LEU A 132 11.31 -8.80 5.06
C LEU A 132 10.61 -9.87 4.19
N ALA A 133 10.47 -11.10 4.68
CA ALA A 133 9.67 -12.13 4.00
C ALA A 133 8.19 -11.78 3.99
N VAL A 134 7.63 -11.36 5.12
CA VAL A 134 6.22 -10.92 5.21
C VAL A 134 6.02 -9.63 4.41
N VAL A 135 6.96 -8.69 4.45
CA VAL A 135 6.97 -7.48 3.63
C VAL A 135 6.81 -7.84 2.15
N PHE A 136 7.62 -8.78 1.64
CA PHE A 136 7.55 -9.21 0.24
C PHE A 136 6.21 -9.88 -0.09
N VAL A 137 5.82 -10.89 0.69
CA VAL A 137 4.57 -11.66 0.43
C VAL A 137 3.33 -10.77 0.52
N SER A 138 3.25 -9.88 1.51
CA SER A 138 2.12 -8.98 1.67
C SER A 138 2.04 -7.92 0.56
N LEU A 139 3.21 -7.44 0.08
CA LEU A 139 3.30 -6.53 -1.05
C LEU A 139 2.77 -7.20 -2.33
N GLU A 140 3.14 -8.46 -2.58
CA GLU A 140 2.64 -9.21 -3.73
C GLU A 140 1.14 -9.53 -3.59
N LEU A 141 0.68 -9.88 -2.40
CA LEU A 141 -0.75 -10.11 -2.14
C LEU A 141 -1.61 -8.86 -2.42
N ALA A 142 -1.06 -7.67 -2.19
CA ALA A 142 -1.74 -6.43 -2.55
C ALA A 142 -1.57 -6.06 -4.04
N SER A 143 -0.45 -6.45 -4.68
CA SER A 143 -0.09 -5.98 -6.03
C SER A 143 -0.68 -6.84 -7.14
N LEU A 144 -0.61 -8.17 -7.03
CA LEU A 144 -1.13 -9.08 -8.05
C LEU A 144 -2.64 -8.87 -8.34
N PRO A 145 -3.52 -8.77 -7.31
CA PRO A 145 -4.91 -8.41 -7.55
C PRO A 145 -5.06 -7.01 -8.17
N SER A 146 -4.20 -6.07 -7.80
CA SER A 146 -4.24 -4.70 -8.34
C SER A 146 -3.92 -4.67 -9.84
N TYR A 147 -2.99 -5.49 -10.33
CA TYR A 147 -2.70 -5.61 -11.77
C TYR A 147 -3.92 -6.11 -12.55
N ALA A 148 -4.59 -7.13 -12.02
CA ALA A 148 -5.82 -7.68 -12.60
C ALA A 148 -6.96 -6.66 -12.60
N LEU A 149 -7.11 -5.88 -11.52
CA LEU A 149 -8.13 -4.82 -11.40
C LEU A 149 -7.93 -3.70 -12.43
N VAL A 150 -6.69 -3.31 -12.74
CA VAL A 150 -6.41 -2.32 -13.80
C VAL A 150 -6.84 -2.84 -15.15
N ALA A 151 -6.66 -4.12 -15.44
CA ALA A 151 -7.00 -4.76 -16.72
C ALA A 151 -8.43 -5.31 -16.80
N ILE A 152 -9.27 -5.10 -15.76
CA ILE A 152 -10.55 -5.80 -15.64
C ILE A 152 -11.55 -5.48 -16.75
N LEU A 153 -11.42 -4.32 -17.39
CA LEU A 153 -12.19 -3.95 -18.58
C LEU A 153 -11.64 -4.62 -19.83
N LYS A 154 -11.71 -5.94 -19.90
CA LYS A 154 -11.08 -6.81 -20.93
C LYS A 154 -11.35 -6.40 -22.39
N LYS A 155 -12.47 -5.73 -22.65
CA LYS A 155 -12.83 -5.22 -24.00
C LYS A 155 -12.24 -3.84 -24.29
N ASN A 156 -11.69 -3.17 -23.31
CA ASN A 156 -11.05 -1.85 -23.45
C ASN A 156 -9.54 -2.06 -23.65
N ARG A 157 -9.05 -1.78 -24.86
CA ARG A 157 -7.62 -1.91 -25.20
C ARG A 157 -6.71 -1.08 -24.28
N GLY A 158 -7.13 0.14 -23.92
CA GLY A 158 -6.38 1.01 -23.03
C GLY A 158 -6.24 0.42 -21.62
N SER A 159 -7.31 -0.19 -21.08
CA SER A 159 -7.29 -0.86 -19.77
C SER A 159 -6.36 -2.08 -19.78
N VAL A 160 -6.42 -2.91 -20.83
CA VAL A 160 -5.56 -4.10 -20.97
C VAL A 160 -4.08 -3.70 -21.11
N GLU A 161 -3.80 -2.70 -21.93
CA GLU A 161 -2.44 -2.18 -22.12
C GLU A 161 -1.88 -1.58 -20.82
N ALA A 162 -2.67 -0.77 -20.11
CA ALA A 162 -2.30 -0.19 -18.83
C ALA A 162 -2.01 -1.28 -17.78
N GLY A 163 -2.89 -2.30 -17.69
CA GLY A 163 -2.69 -3.43 -16.78
C GLY A 163 -1.45 -4.25 -17.10
N LEU A 164 -1.17 -4.51 -18.38
CA LEU A 164 0.03 -5.22 -18.81
C LEU A 164 1.31 -4.43 -18.48
N LYS A 165 1.33 -3.12 -18.75
CA LYS A 165 2.46 -2.25 -18.39
C LYS A 165 2.68 -2.23 -16.88
N TYR A 166 1.61 -2.07 -16.11
CA TYR A 166 1.67 -2.06 -14.64
C TYR A 166 2.22 -3.39 -14.11
N PHE A 167 1.75 -4.53 -14.65
CA PHE A 167 2.24 -5.85 -14.28
C PHE A 167 3.72 -6.05 -14.62
N LEU A 168 4.16 -5.72 -15.85
CA LEU A 168 5.54 -5.95 -16.27
C LEU A 168 6.54 -5.12 -15.46
N ILE A 169 6.21 -3.84 -15.21
CA ILE A 169 7.05 -2.96 -14.39
C ILE A 169 7.02 -3.41 -12.93
N GLY A 170 5.85 -3.83 -12.44
CA GLY A 170 5.69 -4.37 -11.11
C GLY A 170 6.51 -5.64 -10.89
N ALA A 171 6.44 -6.59 -11.80
CA ALA A 171 7.21 -7.83 -11.72
C ALA A 171 8.73 -7.58 -11.72
N LEU A 172 9.21 -6.62 -12.54
CA LEU A 172 10.61 -6.20 -12.52
C LEU A 172 10.99 -5.57 -11.16
N SER A 173 10.14 -4.69 -10.64
CA SER A 173 10.36 -4.06 -9.35
C SER A 173 10.38 -5.08 -8.21
N SER A 174 9.47 -6.05 -8.23
CA SER A 174 9.42 -7.14 -7.25
C SER A 174 10.66 -8.03 -7.30
N ALA A 175 11.19 -8.30 -8.49
CA ALA A 175 12.44 -9.06 -8.65
C ALA A 175 13.64 -8.29 -8.05
N ILE A 176 13.74 -6.98 -8.32
CA ILE A 176 14.76 -6.11 -7.72
C ILE A 176 14.63 -6.09 -6.20
N PHE A 177 13.39 -5.93 -5.71
CA PHE A 177 13.09 -5.91 -4.28
C PHE A 177 13.47 -7.22 -3.58
N ALA A 178 13.09 -8.37 -4.15
CA ALA A 178 13.44 -9.69 -3.62
C ALA A 178 14.96 -9.91 -3.61
N TYR A 179 15.65 -9.47 -4.65
CA TYR A 179 17.11 -9.55 -4.70
C TYR A 179 17.75 -8.64 -3.66
N GLY A 180 17.25 -7.42 -3.47
CA GLY A 180 17.67 -6.54 -2.38
C GLY A 180 17.51 -7.18 -1.00
N ILE A 181 16.35 -7.80 -0.73
CA ILE A 181 16.08 -8.56 0.50
C ILE A 181 17.11 -9.70 0.67
N SER A 182 17.45 -10.41 -0.40
CA SER A 182 18.43 -11.51 -0.35
C SER A 182 19.83 -11.01 0.00
N LEU A 183 20.24 -9.84 -0.49
CA LEU A 183 21.52 -9.21 -0.15
C LEU A 183 21.55 -8.78 1.33
N VAL A 184 20.48 -8.16 1.82
CA VAL A 184 20.35 -7.81 3.24
C VAL A 184 20.43 -9.06 4.11
N TYR A 185 19.71 -10.13 3.74
CA TYR A 185 19.78 -11.41 4.44
C TYR A 185 21.18 -12.01 4.41
N GLY A 186 21.86 -11.98 3.27
CA GLY A 186 23.21 -12.50 3.11
C GLY A 186 24.24 -11.84 4.04
N VAL A 187 24.03 -10.54 4.34
CA VAL A 187 24.92 -9.78 5.25
C VAL A 187 24.51 -9.94 6.70
N THR A 188 23.20 -9.88 7.01
CA THR A 188 22.68 -9.81 8.39
C THR A 188 22.32 -11.18 8.98
N GLY A 189 22.16 -12.20 8.14
CA GLY A 189 21.73 -13.55 8.56
C GLY A 189 20.26 -13.62 8.98
N SER A 190 19.47 -12.54 8.85
CA SER A 190 18.08 -12.50 9.30
C SER A 190 17.17 -11.74 8.33
N LEU A 191 15.89 -12.15 8.32
CA LEU A 191 14.81 -11.45 7.64
C LEU A 191 13.93 -10.64 8.62
N ARG A 192 14.08 -10.82 9.93
CA ARG A 192 13.29 -10.07 10.93
C ARG A 192 13.86 -8.69 11.14
N LEU A 193 13.02 -7.66 11.05
CA LEU A 193 13.46 -6.27 11.13
C LEU A 193 14.27 -5.95 12.40
N PRO A 194 13.84 -6.33 13.62
CA PRO A 194 14.65 -6.07 14.81
C PRO A 194 16.01 -6.81 14.82
N GLN A 195 16.09 -7.99 14.22
CA GLN A 195 17.35 -8.74 14.12
C GLN A 195 18.26 -8.15 13.04
N VAL A 196 17.72 -7.65 11.93
CA VAL A 196 18.47 -6.88 10.93
C VAL A 196 19.06 -5.64 11.60
N ALA A 197 18.26 -4.88 12.33
CA ALA A 197 18.73 -3.71 13.08
C ALA A 197 19.84 -4.05 14.08
N SER A 198 19.67 -5.14 14.83
CA SER A 198 20.69 -5.62 15.80
C SER A 198 21.99 -6.05 15.11
N ALA A 199 21.90 -6.69 13.94
CA ALA A 199 23.09 -7.06 13.16
C ALA A 199 23.85 -5.83 12.67
N LEU A 200 23.12 -4.79 12.24
CA LEU A 200 23.72 -3.52 11.79
C LEU A 200 24.36 -2.70 12.93
N ALA A 201 23.84 -2.82 14.15
CA ALA A 201 24.42 -2.19 15.32
C ALA A 201 25.69 -2.95 15.85
N GLY A 202 25.90 -4.19 15.38
CA GLY A 202 27.05 -5.01 15.71
C GLY A 202 28.26 -4.69 14.84
N SER A 203 29.17 -5.66 14.73
CA SER A 203 30.37 -5.62 13.89
C SER A 203 30.44 -6.87 13.00
N GLY A 204 31.33 -6.86 11.99
CA GLY A 204 31.60 -8.01 11.11
C GLY A 204 31.01 -7.87 9.70
N TRP A 205 30.24 -6.85 9.43
CA TRP A 205 29.69 -6.55 8.10
C TRP A 205 30.51 -5.51 7.32
N GLU A 206 31.56 -4.92 7.92
CA GLU A 206 32.34 -3.83 7.34
C GLU A 206 32.98 -4.21 5.99
N SER A 207 33.45 -5.45 5.87
CA SER A 207 34.03 -5.95 4.61
C SER A 207 33.00 -6.15 3.49
N VAL A 208 31.71 -6.19 3.81
CA VAL A 208 30.59 -6.40 2.88
C VAL A 208 29.59 -5.22 2.88
N SER A 209 30.00 -4.06 3.44
CA SER A 209 29.14 -2.86 3.53
C SER A 209 28.60 -2.40 2.18
N GLY A 210 29.39 -2.55 1.10
CA GLY A 210 28.93 -2.23 -0.26
C GLY A 210 27.78 -3.14 -0.72
N VAL A 211 27.81 -4.45 -0.35
CA VAL A 211 26.72 -5.38 -0.67
C VAL A 211 25.46 -5.00 0.09
N LEU A 212 25.60 -4.64 1.37
CA LEU A 212 24.50 -4.16 2.19
C LEU A 212 23.90 -2.88 1.61
N GLY A 213 24.73 -1.90 1.24
CA GLY A 213 24.30 -0.64 0.63
C GLY A 213 23.48 -0.87 -0.64
N VAL A 214 23.94 -1.74 -1.53
CA VAL A 214 23.19 -2.13 -2.74
C VAL A 214 21.88 -2.81 -2.36
N GLY A 215 21.88 -3.72 -1.37
CA GLY A 215 20.67 -4.37 -0.87
C GLY A 215 19.62 -3.37 -0.37
N VAL A 216 20.02 -2.40 0.44
CA VAL A 216 19.14 -1.33 0.95
C VAL A 216 18.62 -0.43 -0.17
N LEU A 217 19.45 -0.07 -1.16
CA LEU A 217 19.01 0.70 -2.34
C LEU A 217 17.98 -0.07 -3.17
N MET A 218 18.15 -1.38 -3.34
CA MET A 218 17.18 -2.21 -4.08
C MET A 218 15.87 -2.37 -3.31
N VAL A 219 15.93 -2.48 -1.98
CA VAL A 219 14.75 -2.47 -1.10
C VAL A 219 14.03 -1.13 -1.22
N LEU A 220 14.76 0.00 -1.19
CA LEU A 220 14.20 1.33 -1.41
C LEU A 220 13.54 1.44 -2.78
N GLY A 221 14.15 0.89 -3.83
CA GLY A 221 13.58 0.87 -5.18
C GLY A 221 12.21 0.18 -5.25
N GLY A 222 12.03 -0.92 -4.53
CA GLY A 222 10.74 -1.61 -4.41
C GLY A 222 9.65 -0.74 -3.78
N PHE A 223 9.97 -0.01 -2.70
CA PHE A 223 9.05 0.96 -2.10
C PHE A 223 8.78 2.16 -2.99
N ALA A 224 9.82 2.69 -3.66
CA ALA A 224 9.68 3.81 -4.57
C ALA A 224 8.74 3.48 -5.75
N PHE A 225 8.78 2.24 -6.25
CA PHE A 225 7.78 1.74 -7.20
C PHE A 225 6.38 1.73 -6.57
N LYS A 226 6.19 1.12 -5.40
CA LYS A 226 4.86 0.96 -4.78
C LYS A 226 4.22 2.30 -4.41
N THR A 227 5.02 3.29 -4.02
CA THR A 227 4.58 4.66 -3.71
C THR A 227 4.47 5.55 -4.94
N ALA A 228 4.90 5.07 -6.11
CA ALA A 228 5.03 5.84 -7.34
C ALA A 228 5.95 7.05 -7.20
N SER A 229 7.07 6.88 -6.48
CA SER A 229 8.10 7.93 -6.32
C SER A 229 9.04 7.96 -7.52
N VAL A 230 9.54 9.14 -7.88
CA VAL A 230 10.52 9.31 -8.97
C VAL A 230 11.84 8.63 -8.60
N PRO A 231 12.47 7.86 -9.50
CA PRO A 231 12.14 7.66 -10.93
C PRO A 231 11.16 6.51 -11.21
N PHE A 232 10.67 5.79 -10.22
CA PHE A 232 9.85 4.57 -10.38
C PHE A 232 8.34 4.86 -10.55
N HIS A 233 7.95 6.07 -10.95
CA HIS A 233 6.58 6.58 -10.96
C HIS A 233 5.81 6.33 -12.28
N PHE A 234 6.50 6.04 -13.39
CA PHE A 234 5.95 6.12 -14.74
C PHE A 234 4.81 5.13 -15.04
N TRP A 235 4.63 4.12 -14.20
CA TRP A 235 3.49 3.21 -14.31
C TRP A 235 2.15 3.86 -13.87
N ALA A 236 2.20 4.79 -12.91
CA ALA A 236 1.00 5.28 -12.23
C ALA A 236 0.09 6.14 -13.14
N PRO A 237 0.59 7.07 -13.98
CA PRO A 237 -0.27 7.83 -14.89
C PRO A 237 -1.03 6.94 -15.87
N GLU A 238 -0.39 5.91 -16.40
CA GLU A 238 -1.01 4.99 -17.36
C GLU A 238 -1.98 4.03 -16.68
N ALA A 239 -1.60 3.47 -15.52
CA ALA A 239 -2.47 2.59 -14.75
C ALA A 239 -3.73 3.31 -14.27
N TYR A 240 -3.63 4.55 -13.76
CA TYR A 240 -4.80 5.27 -13.27
C TYR A 240 -5.70 5.78 -14.40
N GLU A 241 -5.12 6.13 -15.55
CA GLU A 241 -5.89 6.51 -16.73
C GLU A 241 -6.67 5.32 -17.30
N GLY A 242 -6.02 4.16 -17.44
CA GLY A 242 -6.59 2.96 -18.07
C GLY A 242 -7.52 2.15 -17.16
N ALA A 243 -7.37 2.22 -15.84
CA ALA A 243 -8.20 1.51 -14.88
C ALA A 243 -9.62 2.08 -14.79
N PRO A 244 -10.62 1.28 -14.35
CA PRO A 244 -11.88 1.81 -13.84
C PRO A 244 -11.64 2.89 -12.78
N ALA A 245 -12.40 3.99 -12.82
CA ALA A 245 -12.18 5.10 -11.88
C ALA A 245 -12.23 4.71 -10.39
N PRO A 246 -13.11 3.78 -9.92
CA PRO A 246 -13.05 3.27 -8.56
C PRO A 246 -11.75 2.51 -8.24
N VAL A 247 -11.16 1.80 -9.22
CA VAL A 247 -9.85 1.14 -9.06
C VAL A 247 -8.75 2.19 -8.94
N SER A 248 -8.78 3.26 -9.74
CA SER A 248 -7.83 4.36 -9.62
C SER A 248 -7.93 5.05 -8.26
N ALA A 249 -9.14 5.21 -7.70
CA ALA A 249 -9.37 5.67 -6.33
C ALA A 249 -8.66 4.77 -5.31
N PHE A 250 -8.85 3.46 -5.42
CA PHE A 250 -8.26 2.46 -4.52
C PHE A 250 -6.72 2.44 -4.58
N LEU A 251 -6.16 2.44 -5.80
CA LEU A 251 -4.71 2.39 -6.00
C LEU A 251 -4.01 3.66 -5.56
N SER A 252 -4.59 4.81 -5.85
CA SER A 252 -3.98 6.10 -5.55
C SER A 252 -4.01 6.45 -4.06
N SER A 253 -4.94 5.91 -3.30
CA SER A 253 -5.12 6.14 -1.86
C SER A 253 -4.64 4.96 -1.01
N ALA A 254 -5.42 3.88 -0.88
CA ALA A 254 -5.11 2.76 0.00
C ALA A 254 -3.81 2.04 -0.38
N SER A 255 -3.62 1.70 -1.66
CA SER A 255 -2.41 0.99 -2.09
C SER A 255 -1.14 1.84 -1.92
N LYS A 256 -1.23 3.15 -2.13
CA LYS A 256 -0.11 4.07 -1.89
C LYS A 256 0.20 4.18 -0.40
N ALA A 257 -0.81 4.36 0.45
CA ALA A 257 -0.64 4.38 1.89
C ALA A 257 -0.01 3.07 2.41
N ALA A 258 -0.35 1.92 1.83
CA ALA A 258 0.27 0.64 2.16
C ALA A 258 1.76 0.59 1.82
N GLY A 259 2.16 1.17 0.68
CA GLY A 259 3.58 1.34 0.33
C GLY A 259 4.35 2.16 1.36
N PHE A 260 3.75 3.25 1.84
CA PHE A 260 4.36 4.08 2.90
C PHE A 260 4.37 3.38 4.26
N ALA A 261 3.33 2.62 4.61
CA ALA A 261 3.32 1.82 5.83
C ALA A 261 4.52 0.86 5.88
N LEU A 262 4.80 0.17 4.76
CA LEU A 262 5.99 -0.67 4.64
C LEU A 262 7.29 0.13 4.73
N ALA A 263 7.39 1.27 4.03
CA ALA A 263 8.59 2.09 4.05
C ALA A 263 8.89 2.57 5.47
N PHE A 264 7.88 3.09 6.21
CA PHE A 264 8.05 3.47 7.61
C PHE A 264 8.52 2.28 8.46
N ARG A 265 7.84 1.12 8.35
CA ARG A 265 8.18 -0.07 9.11
C ARG A 265 9.61 -0.55 8.83
N VAL A 266 9.97 -0.69 7.58
CA VAL A 266 11.27 -1.27 7.18
C VAL A 266 12.43 -0.32 7.49
N PHE A 267 12.29 0.98 7.19
CA PHE A 267 13.40 1.91 7.37
C PHE A 267 13.57 2.34 8.83
N VAL A 268 12.49 2.44 9.60
CA VAL A 268 12.60 2.83 11.01
C VAL A 268 13.02 1.63 11.88
N GLU A 269 12.40 0.46 11.67
CA GLU A 269 12.63 -0.71 12.52
C GLU A 269 13.80 -1.59 12.04
N GLY A 270 13.97 -1.73 10.72
CA GLY A 270 14.97 -2.61 10.13
C GLY A 270 16.32 -1.94 9.88
N PHE A 271 16.33 -0.65 9.57
CA PHE A 271 17.51 0.15 9.27
C PHE A 271 17.59 1.42 10.13
N PRO A 272 17.68 1.32 11.47
CA PRO A 272 17.74 2.52 12.32
C PRO A 272 18.84 3.46 11.85
N LEU A 273 18.56 4.79 11.82
CA LEU A 273 19.44 5.80 11.24
C LEU A 273 20.89 5.74 11.74
N GLY A 274 21.08 5.60 13.06
CA GLY A 274 22.41 5.51 13.64
C GLY A 274 23.19 4.28 13.17
N ALA A 275 22.53 3.11 13.12
CA ALA A 275 23.14 1.87 12.66
C ALA A 275 23.38 1.89 11.13
N ALA A 276 22.48 2.44 10.35
CA ALA A 276 22.63 2.60 8.90
C ALA A 276 23.77 3.58 8.58
N ALA A 277 23.88 4.71 9.29
CA ALA A 277 24.94 5.68 9.11
C ALA A 277 26.33 5.10 9.41
N SER A 278 26.46 4.25 10.45
CA SER A 278 27.71 3.55 10.74
C SER A 278 28.10 2.55 9.64
N ALA A 279 27.12 2.05 8.88
CA ALA A 279 27.31 1.24 7.68
C ALA A 279 27.58 2.07 6.40
N GLY A 280 27.68 3.39 6.51
CA GLY A 280 27.84 4.30 5.36
C GLY A 280 26.58 4.46 4.52
N ILE A 281 25.41 4.13 5.07
CA ILE A 281 24.12 4.20 4.37
C ILE A 281 23.32 5.38 4.93
N ASP A 282 23.30 6.48 4.21
CA ASP A 282 22.42 7.63 4.51
C ASP A 282 21.11 7.53 3.72
N TRP A 283 20.19 6.69 4.21
CA TRP A 283 18.90 6.55 3.56
C TRP A 283 18.00 7.78 3.76
N ALA A 284 18.21 8.61 4.79
CA ALA A 284 17.46 9.85 4.96
C ALA A 284 17.78 10.83 3.82
N LEU A 285 19.06 10.98 3.44
CA LEU A 285 19.47 11.77 2.27
C LEU A 285 18.84 11.23 0.98
N LEU A 286 18.78 9.90 0.81
CA LEU A 286 18.12 9.30 -0.36
C LEU A 286 16.63 9.67 -0.41
N PHE A 287 15.92 9.63 0.72
CA PHE A 287 14.52 10.06 0.78
C PHE A 287 14.36 11.57 0.56
N GLN A 288 15.31 12.41 0.97
CA GLN A 288 15.31 13.86 0.65
C GLN A 288 15.39 14.08 -0.86
N ILE A 289 16.31 13.41 -1.55
CA ILE A 289 16.46 13.49 -3.01
C ILE A 289 15.18 13.00 -3.71
N LEU A 290 14.64 11.84 -3.29
CA LEU A 290 13.41 11.30 -3.84
C LEU A 290 12.22 12.22 -3.59
N ALA A 291 12.09 12.81 -2.40
CA ALA A 291 11.00 13.73 -2.06
C ALA A 291 11.02 14.95 -2.99
N VAL A 292 12.16 15.63 -3.12
CA VAL A 292 12.29 16.80 -4.00
C VAL A 292 11.99 16.45 -5.44
N ALA A 293 12.61 15.39 -5.99
CA ALA A 293 12.41 14.96 -7.36
C ALA A 293 10.94 14.60 -7.63
N THR A 294 10.29 13.90 -6.67
CA THR A 294 8.90 13.44 -6.79
C THR A 294 7.91 14.60 -6.70
N MET A 295 8.14 15.57 -5.79
CA MET A 295 7.32 16.78 -5.69
C MET A 295 7.43 17.64 -6.95
N VAL A 296 8.64 17.91 -7.41
CA VAL A 296 8.86 18.76 -8.57
C VAL A 296 8.25 18.15 -9.82
N LEU A 297 8.58 16.91 -10.15
CA LEU A 297 8.05 16.24 -11.32
C LEU A 297 6.53 16.09 -11.25
N GLY A 298 6.01 15.61 -10.11
CA GLY A 298 4.58 15.36 -9.94
C GLY A 298 3.73 16.61 -10.15
N ASN A 299 4.09 17.74 -9.53
CA ASN A 299 3.34 18.98 -9.64
C ASN A 299 3.44 19.61 -11.03
N PHE A 300 4.64 19.71 -11.61
CA PHE A 300 4.81 20.28 -12.96
C PHE A 300 4.13 19.43 -14.03
N ALA A 301 4.25 18.10 -13.95
CA ALA A 301 3.60 17.22 -14.90
C ALA A 301 2.07 17.25 -14.75
N ALA A 302 1.53 17.37 -13.53
CA ALA A 302 0.08 17.49 -13.31
C ALA A 302 -0.48 18.76 -13.99
N ALA A 303 0.22 19.90 -13.90
CA ALA A 303 -0.21 21.17 -14.47
C ALA A 303 -0.30 21.18 -15.99
N THR A 304 0.34 20.21 -16.66
CA THR A 304 0.39 20.13 -18.15
C THR A 304 -0.54 19.06 -18.73
N GLN A 305 -1.31 18.33 -17.88
CA GLN A 305 -2.19 17.27 -18.37
C GLN A 305 -3.54 17.83 -18.84
N GLU A 306 -4.01 17.29 -19.96
CA GLU A 306 -5.33 17.57 -20.52
C GLU A 306 -6.43 16.61 -20.00
N LYS A 307 -6.02 15.38 -19.58
CA LYS A 307 -6.93 14.36 -19.09
C LYS A 307 -6.98 14.35 -17.57
N VAL A 308 -8.18 14.42 -17.00
CA VAL A 308 -8.39 14.54 -15.54
C VAL A 308 -7.79 13.37 -14.78
N LYS A 309 -8.01 12.12 -15.21
CA LYS A 309 -7.43 10.94 -14.53
C LYS A 309 -5.91 10.96 -14.54
N ARG A 310 -5.29 11.42 -15.61
CA ARG A 310 -3.85 11.54 -15.72
C ARG A 310 -3.31 12.70 -14.89
N MET A 311 -4.03 13.84 -14.85
CA MET A 311 -3.73 14.95 -13.96
C MET A 311 -3.76 14.51 -12.48
N LEU A 312 -4.81 13.81 -12.06
CA LEU A 312 -4.94 13.26 -10.70
C LEU A 312 -3.82 12.24 -10.40
N ALA A 313 -3.37 11.47 -11.40
CA ALA A 313 -2.26 10.55 -11.23
C ALA A 313 -0.94 11.28 -10.93
N TYR A 314 -0.61 12.33 -11.69
CA TYR A 314 0.58 13.14 -11.42
C TYR A 314 0.47 13.95 -10.12
N SER A 315 -0.71 14.48 -9.80
CA SER A 315 -1.00 15.06 -8.48
C SER A 315 -0.73 14.06 -7.36
N SER A 316 -1.16 12.80 -7.54
CA SER A 316 -0.88 11.70 -6.62
C SER A 316 0.62 11.43 -6.46
N ILE A 317 1.42 11.59 -7.51
CA ILE A 317 2.89 11.49 -7.44
C ILE A 317 3.45 12.65 -6.63
N GLY A 318 2.99 13.88 -6.85
CA GLY A 318 3.39 15.04 -6.02
C GLY A 318 3.12 14.84 -4.54
N HIS A 319 1.93 14.32 -4.20
CA HIS A 319 1.57 13.98 -2.81
C HIS A 319 2.43 12.86 -2.22
N ALA A 320 2.87 11.88 -3.01
CA ALA A 320 3.86 10.91 -2.55
C ALA A 320 5.17 11.61 -2.12
N GLY A 321 5.61 12.61 -2.87
CA GLY A 321 6.75 13.44 -2.50
C GLY A 321 6.58 14.14 -1.16
N TYR A 322 5.38 14.65 -0.85
CA TYR A 322 5.10 15.28 0.46
C TYR A 322 5.19 14.26 1.61
N VAL A 323 4.73 13.03 1.43
CA VAL A 323 4.83 11.98 2.45
C VAL A 323 6.27 11.51 2.64
N LEU A 324 7.09 11.49 1.57
CA LEU A 324 8.51 11.14 1.67
C LEU A 324 9.28 12.09 2.60
N ILE A 325 8.82 13.34 2.79
CA ILE A 325 9.41 14.28 3.76
C ILE A 325 9.37 13.68 5.16
N GLY A 326 8.33 12.88 5.50
CA GLY A 326 8.23 12.21 6.79
C GLY A 326 9.39 11.25 7.08
N LEU A 327 9.93 10.56 6.06
CA LEU A 327 11.14 9.73 6.21
C LEU A 327 12.41 10.58 6.08
N ALA A 328 12.41 11.54 5.16
CA ALA A 328 13.55 12.42 4.88
C ALA A 328 13.94 13.34 6.05
N ALA A 329 12.99 13.66 6.92
CA ALA A 329 13.18 14.57 8.07
C ALA A 329 13.50 13.84 9.38
N LEU A 330 13.57 12.50 9.39
CA LEU A 330 13.96 11.75 10.56
C LEU A 330 15.46 11.95 10.87
N SER A 331 15.78 12.00 12.14
CA SER A 331 17.15 12.15 12.64
C SER A 331 17.43 11.11 13.74
N ALA A 332 18.69 10.65 13.83
CA ALA A 332 19.10 9.68 14.84
C ALA A 332 18.89 10.18 16.29
N GLU A 333 18.94 11.49 16.51
CA GLU A 333 18.91 12.13 17.83
C GLU A 333 17.64 12.92 18.13
N ALA A 334 16.71 13.06 17.14
CA ALA A 334 15.55 13.91 17.34
C ALA A 334 14.45 13.24 18.17
N SER A 335 14.07 13.90 19.27
CA SER A 335 12.90 13.51 20.08
C SER A 335 11.56 13.70 19.34
N THR A 336 11.55 14.43 18.24
CA THR A 336 10.38 14.79 17.42
C THR A 336 10.06 13.82 16.30
N ASN A 337 10.82 12.72 16.15
CA ASN A 337 10.61 11.74 15.07
C ASN A 337 9.18 11.17 15.06
N GLY A 338 8.58 10.96 16.25
CA GLY A 338 7.18 10.52 16.37
C GLY A 338 6.19 11.52 15.77
N ASP A 339 6.39 12.82 16.02
CA ASP A 339 5.52 13.87 15.47
C ASP A 339 5.67 14.01 13.96
N VAL A 340 6.90 13.88 13.44
CA VAL A 340 7.20 13.90 12.00
C VAL A 340 6.51 12.73 11.28
N MET A 341 6.62 11.53 11.82
CA MET A 341 5.93 10.35 11.27
C MET A 341 4.41 10.49 11.39
N GLY A 342 3.91 10.97 12.53
CA GLY A 342 2.50 11.22 12.77
C GLY A 342 1.92 12.22 11.75
N ALA A 343 2.65 13.30 11.44
CA ALA A 343 2.25 14.27 10.42
C ALA A 343 2.16 13.63 9.02
N ALA A 344 3.14 12.81 8.63
CA ALA A 344 3.12 12.09 7.36
C ALA A 344 1.95 11.10 7.28
N MET A 345 1.67 10.38 8.37
CA MET A 345 0.53 9.47 8.48
C MET A 345 -0.81 10.21 8.39
N ALA A 346 -0.95 11.33 9.09
CA ALA A 346 -2.14 12.19 9.03
C ALA A 346 -2.35 12.74 7.61
N HIS A 347 -1.27 13.13 6.92
CA HIS A 347 -1.34 13.53 5.51
C HIS A 347 -1.88 12.40 4.63
N LEU A 348 -1.42 11.16 4.82
CA LEU A 348 -1.91 10.00 4.07
C LEU A 348 -3.40 9.72 4.31
N LEU A 349 -3.90 9.94 5.53
CA LEU A 349 -5.32 9.80 5.84
C LEU A 349 -6.14 10.84 5.09
N VAL A 350 -5.78 12.13 5.22
CA VAL A 350 -6.49 13.23 4.55
C VAL A 350 -6.42 13.08 3.02
N TYR A 351 -5.23 12.81 2.51
CA TYR A 351 -5.00 12.55 1.09
C TYR A 351 -5.81 11.35 0.59
N GLY A 352 -5.85 10.27 1.37
CA GLY A 352 -6.62 9.08 1.05
C GLY A 352 -8.10 9.38 0.77
N PHE A 353 -8.76 10.14 1.65
CA PHE A 353 -10.14 10.57 1.43
C PHE A 353 -10.29 11.57 0.29
N MET A 354 -9.41 12.58 0.21
CA MET A 354 -9.43 13.60 -0.83
C MET A 354 -9.31 12.96 -2.22
N ASN A 355 -8.32 12.10 -2.42
CA ASN A 355 -8.07 11.52 -3.73
C ASN A 355 -9.08 10.42 -4.10
N THR A 356 -9.54 9.65 -3.10
CA THR A 356 -10.68 8.73 -3.28
C THR A 356 -11.90 9.51 -3.77
N GLY A 357 -12.26 10.60 -3.10
CA GLY A 357 -13.39 11.44 -3.49
C GLY A 357 -13.25 12.00 -4.91
N ALA A 358 -12.05 12.46 -5.29
CA ALA A 358 -11.79 12.98 -6.63
C ALA A 358 -12.01 11.91 -7.73
N PHE A 359 -11.47 10.70 -7.56
CA PHE A 359 -11.69 9.63 -8.53
C PHE A 359 -13.12 9.08 -8.51
N LEU A 360 -13.80 9.05 -7.37
CA LEU A 360 -15.21 8.67 -7.30
C LEU A 360 -16.11 9.70 -7.98
N PHE A 361 -15.76 10.99 -7.92
CA PHE A 361 -16.42 12.03 -8.73
C PHE A 361 -16.24 11.77 -10.24
N VAL A 362 -15.03 11.38 -10.66
CA VAL A 362 -14.77 10.98 -12.05
C VAL A 362 -15.63 9.77 -12.42
N ALA A 363 -15.74 8.75 -11.55
CA ALA A 363 -16.59 7.58 -11.78
C ALA A 363 -18.07 7.97 -12.00
N MET A 364 -18.57 8.90 -11.20
CA MET A 364 -19.92 9.43 -11.34
C MET A 364 -20.10 10.19 -12.66
N ALA A 365 -19.13 11.01 -13.04
CA ALA A 365 -19.16 11.74 -14.31
C ALA A 365 -19.11 10.80 -15.53
N GLU A 366 -18.31 9.73 -15.46
CA GLU A 366 -18.28 8.67 -16.49
C GLU A 366 -19.65 7.99 -16.63
N ASN A 367 -20.33 7.65 -15.52
CA ASN A 367 -21.67 7.07 -15.53
C ASN A 367 -22.74 7.98 -16.12
N TRP A 368 -22.62 9.30 -15.94
CA TRP A 368 -23.54 10.28 -16.53
C TRP A 368 -23.24 10.61 -17.99
N GLY A 369 -22.22 9.96 -18.58
CA GLY A 369 -21.82 10.20 -19.98
C GLY A 369 -21.13 11.53 -20.23
N VAL A 370 -20.81 12.28 -19.17
CA VAL A 370 -20.07 13.56 -19.24
C VAL A 370 -18.60 13.33 -19.49
N GLY A 371 -18.10 12.12 -19.16
CA GLY A 371 -16.69 11.76 -19.08
C GLY A 371 -15.99 11.41 -20.40
N ARG A 372 -16.59 11.57 -21.56
CA ARG A 372 -15.91 11.27 -22.85
C ARG A 372 -14.73 12.20 -23.20
N ARG A 373 -14.50 13.24 -22.39
CA ARG A 373 -13.41 14.20 -22.53
C ARG A 373 -12.49 14.28 -21.29
N PHE A 374 -12.76 13.44 -20.28
CA PHE A 374 -11.91 13.33 -19.08
C PHE A 374 -10.88 12.16 -19.18
#